data_378d4bc0527be3dbcfa66658b7825faa
#
_entry.id   378d4bc0527be3dbcfa66658b7825faa
#
_cell.length_a   1.000
_cell.length_b   1.000
_cell.length_c   1.000
_cell.angle_alpha   90.00
_cell.angle_beta   90.00
_cell.angle_gamma   90.00
#
_symmetry.space_group_name_H-M   'P 1'
#
loop_
_entity.id
_entity.type
_entity.pdbx_description
1 polymer ?
#
loop_
_entity_poly.entity_id
_entity_poly.type
_entity_poly.pdbx_seq_one_letter_code
_entity_poly.pdbx_strand_id
1 'polypeptide(L)'
;FVKHAADRGMDIFRVFDSLNYTPNMKAAMEAVRETGTTLCEAAICYTGNIIDPKRDKYSLEYYVSLANELKEMGAHIICIKDMAGLCRPYAAEKLVKALKEEVGLPVHFHTHDTSGVSAASVLKAAEAGVDIADAALSSMSGSTSQPGLNSIVASLENTSRDTKLDRKSLDEFSDYWETVRKFYFPFDTSPPHGTAEVYLHEMPGGQFTNLKEQ
;
A
#
# COMPACT_ATOMS: atom_id res chain seq x y z
N PHE A 1 -6.00 -21.02 -11.49
CA PHE A 1 -4.89 -20.08 -11.40
C PHE A 1 -4.17 -20.17 -10.04
N VAL A 2 -4.86 -19.91 -8.91
CA VAL A 2 -4.28 -19.79 -7.56
C VAL A 2 -3.46 -21.02 -7.18
N LYS A 3 -4.03 -22.23 -7.28
CA LYS A 3 -3.32 -23.48 -6.99
C LYS A 3 -2.04 -23.63 -7.79
N HIS A 4 -2.09 -23.34 -9.12
CA HIS A 4 -0.90 -23.46 -9.96
C HIS A 4 0.19 -22.44 -9.57
N ALA A 5 -0.19 -21.22 -9.20
CA ALA A 5 0.77 -20.22 -8.73
C ALA A 5 1.38 -20.61 -7.37
N ALA A 6 0.57 -21.15 -6.44
CA ALA A 6 1.05 -21.68 -5.17
C ALA A 6 2.05 -22.84 -5.37
N ASP A 7 1.74 -23.80 -6.25
CA ASP A 7 2.64 -24.90 -6.59
C ASP A 7 3.97 -24.44 -7.21
N ARG A 8 4.04 -23.18 -7.67
CA ARG A 8 5.23 -22.54 -8.24
C ARG A 8 5.96 -21.59 -7.29
N GLY A 9 5.55 -21.56 -6.01
CA GLY A 9 6.23 -20.80 -4.96
C GLY A 9 5.64 -19.45 -4.63
N MET A 10 4.37 -19.18 -5.00
CA MET A 10 3.66 -18.00 -4.52
C MET A 10 3.25 -18.20 -3.07
N ASP A 11 3.71 -17.33 -2.17
CA ASP A 11 3.44 -17.43 -0.73
C ASP A 11 2.23 -16.61 -0.28
N ILE A 12 2.02 -15.44 -0.87
CA ILE A 12 0.96 -14.50 -0.48
C ILE A 12 0.18 -14.07 -1.72
N PHE A 13 -1.15 -14.13 -1.62
CA PHE A 13 -2.04 -13.59 -2.64
C PHE A 13 -2.80 -12.39 -2.07
N ARG A 14 -2.62 -11.23 -2.69
CA ARG A 14 -3.40 -10.03 -2.40
C ARG A 14 -4.70 -10.06 -3.17
N VAL A 15 -5.82 -10.07 -2.46
CA VAL A 15 -7.18 -10.06 -3.01
C VAL A 15 -7.84 -8.73 -2.68
N PHE A 16 -8.42 -8.07 -3.66
CA PHE A 16 -9.17 -6.83 -3.46
C PHE A 16 -10.30 -6.66 -4.48
N ASP A 17 -11.26 -5.82 -4.13
CA ASP A 17 -12.22 -5.22 -5.03
C ASP A 17 -12.11 -3.70 -4.96
N SER A 18 -12.06 -3.02 -6.11
CA SER A 18 -11.81 -1.57 -6.17
C SER A 18 -12.90 -0.71 -5.51
N LEU A 19 -14.10 -1.28 -5.32
CA LEU A 19 -15.23 -0.65 -4.65
C LEU A 19 -15.45 -1.19 -3.22
N ASN A 20 -14.54 -2.03 -2.73
CA ASN A 20 -14.66 -2.74 -1.44
C ASN A 20 -15.93 -3.63 -1.36
N TYR A 21 -16.35 -4.20 -2.49
CA TYR A 21 -17.50 -5.11 -2.51
C TYR A 21 -17.05 -6.53 -2.16
N THR A 22 -17.15 -6.89 -0.90
CA THR A 22 -16.65 -8.15 -0.34
C THR A 22 -17.17 -9.43 -1.00
N PRO A 23 -18.43 -9.50 -1.51
CA PRO A 23 -18.88 -10.68 -2.25
C PRO A 23 -18.04 -11.00 -3.49
N ASN A 24 -17.47 -10.01 -4.18
CA ASN A 24 -16.57 -10.23 -5.31
C ASN A 24 -15.23 -10.84 -4.88
N MET A 25 -14.80 -10.61 -3.65
CA MET A 25 -13.53 -11.12 -3.12
C MET A 25 -13.63 -12.58 -2.69
N LYS A 26 -14.84 -13.05 -2.36
CA LYS A 26 -15.10 -14.34 -1.71
C LYS A 26 -14.46 -15.52 -2.45
N ALA A 27 -14.75 -15.68 -3.74
CA ALA A 27 -14.26 -16.81 -4.52
C ALA A 27 -12.72 -16.84 -4.61
N ALA A 28 -12.07 -15.67 -4.73
CA ALA A 28 -10.61 -15.57 -4.76
C ALA A 28 -10.00 -15.91 -3.38
N MET A 29 -10.58 -15.40 -2.29
CA MET A 29 -10.13 -15.68 -0.94
C MET A 29 -10.27 -17.16 -0.58
N GLU A 30 -11.40 -17.79 -0.95
CA GLU A 30 -11.64 -19.23 -0.77
C GLU A 30 -10.60 -20.05 -1.54
N ALA A 31 -10.33 -19.71 -2.81
CA ALA A 31 -9.32 -20.40 -3.63
C ALA A 31 -7.90 -20.30 -3.04
N VAL A 32 -7.53 -19.17 -2.43
CA VAL A 32 -6.26 -19.02 -1.72
C VAL A 32 -6.22 -19.93 -0.48
N ARG A 33 -7.25 -19.91 0.33
CA ARG A 33 -7.34 -20.74 1.55
C ARG A 33 -7.32 -22.24 1.26
N GLU A 34 -7.95 -22.66 0.16
CA GLU A 34 -7.97 -24.07 -0.27
C GLU A 34 -6.59 -24.61 -0.63
N THR A 35 -5.59 -23.76 -0.90
CA THR A 35 -4.21 -24.21 -1.12
C THR A 35 -3.61 -24.84 0.15
N GLY A 36 -4.01 -24.38 1.34
CA GLY A 36 -3.47 -24.80 2.63
C GLY A 36 -2.00 -24.41 2.88
N THR A 37 -1.35 -23.76 1.94
CA THR A 37 0.09 -23.43 1.98
C THR A 37 0.38 -21.95 1.77
N THR A 38 -0.61 -21.16 1.35
CA THR A 38 -0.43 -19.74 1.03
C THR A 38 -1.25 -18.84 1.94
N LEU A 39 -0.83 -17.59 2.07
CA LEU A 39 -1.54 -16.59 2.87
C LEU A 39 -2.49 -15.76 2.00
N CYS A 40 -3.69 -15.55 2.52
CA CYS A 40 -4.68 -14.63 1.94
C CYS A 40 -4.49 -13.24 2.55
N GLU A 41 -3.99 -12.29 1.77
CA GLU A 41 -3.96 -10.88 2.11
C GLU A 41 -5.18 -10.19 1.50
N ALA A 42 -6.14 -9.82 2.35
CA ALA A 42 -7.32 -9.09 1.90
C ALA A 42 -7.08 -7.58 1.98
N ALA A 43 -7.25 -6.88 0.86
CA ALA A 43 -6.95 -5.47 0.78
C ALA A 43 -8.21 -4.60 0.79
N ILE A 44 -8.17 -3.55 1.59
CA ILE A 44 -9.16 -2.49 1.71
C ILE A 44 -8.69 -1.32 0.84
N CYS A 45 -9.44 -0.98 -0.20
CA CYS A 45 -9.18 0.19 -1.02
C CYS A 45 -9.51 1.46 -0.22
N TYR A 46 -8.47 2.23 0.09
CA TYR A 46 -8.61 3.47 0.86
C TYR A 46 -8.97 4.64 -0.06
N THR A 47 -9.93 5.45 0.37
CA THR A 47 -10.31 6.71 -0.27
C THR A 47 -10.79 7.72 0.77
N GLY A 48 -10.89 8.98 0.37
CA GLY A 48 -11.34 10.06 1.24
C GLY A 48 -10.31 10.45 2.31
N ASN A 49 -10.80 10.89 3.46
CA ASN A 49 -9.97 11.34 4.57
C ASN A 49 -10.64 11.06 5.91
N ILE A 50 -10.22 10.01 6.60
CA ILE A 50 -10.81 9.59 7.89
C ILE A 50 -10.63 10.57 9.04
N ILE A 51 -9.78 11.59 8.89
CA ILE A 51 -9.59 12.64 9.90
C ILE A 51 -10.44 13.89 9.63
N ASP A 52 -11.14 13.95 8.49
CA ASP A 52 -12.03 15.06 8.18
C ASP A 52 -13.42 14.79 8.80
N PRO A 53 -13.85 15.57 9.82
CA PRO A 53 -15.13 15.33 10.49
C PRO A 53 -16.35 15.63 9.61
N LYS A 54 -16.16 16.19 8.42
CA LYS A 54 -17.23 16.45 7.44
C LYS A 54 -17.46 15.27 6.49
N ARG A 55 -16.61 14.27 6.53
CA ARG A 55 -16.69 13.09 5.67
C ARG A 55 -17.05 11.87 6.50
N ASP A 56 -18.28 11.43 6.39
CA ASP A 56 -18.88 10.32 7.14
C ASP A 56 -18.90 8.99 6.39
N LYS A 57 -18.94 9.01 5.04
CA LYS A 57 -19.10 7.80 4.23
C LYS A 57 -17.93 6.80 4.36
N TYR A 58 -16.69 7.29 4.39
CA TYR A 58 -15.47 6.47 4.51
C TYR A 58 -14.78 6.81 5.83
N SER A 59 -15.50 6.56 6.92
CA SER A 59 -15.04 6.82 8.28
C SER A 59 -14.05 5.76 8.77
N LEU A 60 -13.44 6.00 9.93
CA LEU A 60 -12.60 5.00 10.58
C LEU A 60 -13.38 3.70 10.85
N GLU A 61 -14.59 3.85 11.37
CA GLU A 61 -15.51 2.75 11.70
C GLU A 61 -15.88 1.93 10.46
N TYR A 62 -16.04 2.57 9.29
CA TYR A 62 -16.25 1.90 8.02
C TYR A 62 -15.09 0.94 7.71
N TYR A 63 -13.84 1.40 7.81
CA TYR A 63 -12.67 0.59 7.51
C TYR A 63 -12.44 -0.53 8.52
N VAL A 64 -12.66 -0.28 9.81
CA VAL A 64 -12.57 -1.31 10.86
C VAL A 64 -13.64 -2.38 10.67
N SER A 65 -14.87 -1.99 10.36
CA SER A 65 -15.96 -2.94 10.08
C SER A 65 -15.66 -3.81 8.87
N LEU A 66 -15.19 -3.22 7.79
CA LEU A 66 -14.79 -3.93 6.58
C LEU A 66 -13.63 -4.91 6.84
N ALA A 67 -12.63 -4.49 7.63
CA ALA A 67 -11.51 -5.35 8.00
C ALA A 67 -11.96 -6.56 8.85
N ASN A 68 -12.89 -6.37 9.77
CA ASN A 68 -13.48 -7.46 10.54
C ASN A 68 -14.27 -8.43 9.65
N GLU A 69 -15.06 -7.93 8.70
CA GLU A 69 -15.74 -8.79 7.72
C GLU A 69 -14.74 -9.62 6.91
N LEU A 70 -13.67 -9.03 6.40
CA LEU A 70 -12.62 -9.75 5.67
C LEU A 70 -11.88 -10.77 6.54
N LYS A 71 -11.66 -10.47 7.81
CA LYS A 71 -11.12 -11.42 8.79
C LYS A 71 -12.04 -12.64 8.94
N GLU A 72 -13.34 -12.44 9.10
CA GLU A 72 -14.32 -13.52 9.19
C GLU A 72 -14.40 -14.35 7.90
N MET A 73 -14.19 -13.73 6.74
CA MET A 73 -14.05 -14.42 5.46
C MET A 73 -12.73 -15.22 5.34
N GLY A 74 -11.82 -15.10 6.32
CA GLY A 74 -10.59 -15.87 6.46
C GLY A 74 -9.34 -15.20 5.89
N ALA A 75 -9.27 -13.87 5.92
CA ALA A 75 -8.03 -13.17 5.68
C ALA A 75 -6.97 -13.51 6.75
N HIS A 76 -5.72 -13.64 6.32
CA HIS A 76 -4.55 -13.81 7.19
C HIS A 76 -3.84 -12.48 7.45
N ILE A 77 -3.93 -11.54 6.51
CA ILE A 77 -3.33 -10.21 6.55
C ILE A 77 -4.37 -9.22 6.04
N ILE A 78 -4.48 -8.05 6.67
CA ILE A 78 -5.27 -6.92 6.17
C ILE A 78 -4.32 -5.92 5.51
N CYS A 79 -4.56 -5.59 4.23
CA CYS A 79 -3.80 -4.57 3.53
C CYS A 79 -4.62 -3.28 3.41
N ILE A 80 -4.06 -2.17 3.84
CA ILE A 80 -4.54 -0.83 3.48
C ILE A 80 -4.00 -0.53 2.09
N LYS A 81 -4.85 -0.52 1.07
CA LYS A 81 -4.48 -0.27 -0.32
C LYS A 81 -4.86 1.18 -0.70
N ASP A 82 -3.92 2.08 -0.50
CA ASP A 82 -4.06 3.49 -0.87
C ASP A 82 -3.60 3.73 -2.32
N MET A 83 -4.50 3.52 -3.26
CA MET A 83 -4.24 3.54 -4.71
C MET A 83 -3.90 4.94 -5.26
N ALA A 84 -4.26 5.99 -4.55
CA ALA A 84 -4.10 7.36 -5.02
C ALA A 84 -3.16 8.22 -4.17
N GLY A 85 -2.58 7.65 -3.09
CA GLY A 85 -1.76 8.43 -2.16
C GLY A 85 -2.57 9.40 -1.29
N LEU A 86 -3.81 9.02 -0.93
CA LEU A 86 -4.75 9.85 -0.16
C LEU A 86 -4.58 9.68 1.35
N CYS A 87 -3.99 8.57 1.79
CA CYS A 87 -3.83 8.26 3.20
C CYS A 87 -2.74 9.14 3.83
N ARG A 88 -3.16 10.29 4.33
CA ARG A 88 -2.28 11.28 4.95
C ARG A 88 -1.56 10.68 6.17
N PRO A 89 -0.40 11.23 6.60
CA PRO A 89 0.40 10.64 7.68
C PRO A 89 -0.40 10.37 8.96
N TYR A 90 -1.19 11.32 9.42
CA TYR A 90 -2.00 11.16 10.64
C TYR A 90 -3.22 10.25 10.44
N ALA A 91 -3.72 10.13 9.21
CA ALA A 91 -4.76 9.16 8.87
C ALA A 91 -4.18 7.73 8.88
N ALA A 92 -2.98 7.54 8.34
CA ALA A 92 -2.27 6.26 8.36
C ALA A 92 -2.02 5.79 9.80
N GLU A 93 -1.49 6.67 10.67
CA GLU A 93 -1.29 6.38 12.09
C GLU A 93 -2.60 5.93 12.76
N LYS A 94 -3.67 6.71 12.59
CA LYS A 94 -4.97 6.43 13.20
C LYS A 94 -5.59 5.12 12.72
N LEU A 95 -5.53 4.87 11.40
CA LEU A 95 -6.10 3.65 10.80
C LEU A 95 -5.32 2.40 11.19
N VAL A 96 -3.99 2.44 11.07
CA VAL A 96 -3.13 1.29 11.45
C VAL A 96 -3.35 0.94 12.92
N LYS A 97 -3.34 1.94 13.81
CA LYS A 97 -3.58 1.71 15.24
C LYS A 97 -4.93 1.03 15.50
N ALA A 98 -6.00 1.54 14.90
CA ALA A 98 -7.33 0.95 15.07
C ALA A 98 -7.40 -0.50 14.54
N LEU A 99 -6.83 -0.78 13.36
CA LEU A 99 -6.79 -2.14 12.81
C LEU A 99 -5.98 -3.10 13.69
N LYS A 100 -4.85 -2.67 14.24
CA LYS A 100 -4.05 -3.48 15.17
C LYS A 100 -4.80 -3.79 16.46
N GLU A 101 -5.53 -2.82 17.01
CA GLU A 101 -6.25 -2.94 18.29
C GLU A 101 -7.58 -3.72 18.15
N GLU A 102 -8.34 -3.46 17.09
CA GLU A 102 -9.72 -3.95 16.97
C GLU A 102 -9.85 -5.20 16.07
N VAL A 103 -8.98 -5.37 15.08
CA VAL A 103 -8.99 -6.54 14.18
C VAL A 103 -7.99 -7.61 14.62
N GLY A 104 -6.78 -7.18 15.02
CA GLY A 104 -5.77 -8.07 15.59
C GLY A 104 -5.06 -8.98 14.58
N LEU A 105 -5.19 -8.73 13.28
CA LEU A 105 -4.41 -9.37 12.23
C LEU A 105 -3.14 -8.55 11.90
N PRO A 106 -2.12 -9.14 11.26
CA PRO A 106 -1.06 -8.38 10.65
C PRO A 106 -1.61 -7.34 9.69
N VAL A 107 -1.03 -6.12 9.72
CA VAL A 107 -1.43 -5.00 8.85
C VAL A 107 -0.33 -4.71 7.86
N HIS A 108 -0.68 -4.66 6.58
CA HIS A 108 0.17 -4.26 5.47
C HIS A 108 -0.26 -2.88 4.96
N PHE A 109 0.67 -1.94 4.82
CA PHE A 109 0.40 -0.61 4.30
C PHE A 109 1.01 -0.43 2.92
N HIS A 110 0.14 -0.27 1.91
CA HIS A 110 0.49 0.03 0.54
C HIS A 110 -0.06 1.40 0.15
N THR A 111 0.80 2.29 -0.32
CA THR A 111 0.42 3.63 -0.79
C THR A 111 1.22 4.04 -2.02
N HIS A 112 0.70 4.98 -2.80
CA HIS A 112 1.40 5.63 -3.90
C HIS A 112 1.85 7.03 -3.48
N ASP A 113 2.96 7.51 -4.04
CA ASP A 113 3.54 8.81 -3.65
C ASP A 113 3.02 9.98 -4.51
N THR A 114 1.81 9.86 -5.01
CA THR A 114 1.16 10.86 -5.87
C THR A 114 1.03 12.22 -5.18
N SER A 115 0.89 12.22 -3.86
CA SER A 115 0.84 13.45 -3.05
C SER A 115 2.23 14.03 -2.72
N GLY A 116 3.29 13.23 -2.84
CA GLY A 116 4.66 13.59 -2.44
C GLY A 116 4.91 13.54 -0.92
N VAL A 117 3.96 13.00 -0.13
CA VAL A 117 4.11 12.88 1.34
C VAL A 117 3.96 11.45 1.86
N SER A 118 3.89 10.47 0.99
CA SER A 118 3.56 9.10 1.39
C SER A 118 4.69 8.42 2.17
N ALA A 119 5.94 8.87 2.04
CA ALA A 119 7.02 8.45 2.94
C ALA A 119 6.70 8.80 4.41
N ALA A 120 6.16 9.99 4.67
CA ALA A 120 5.71 10.37 6.01
C ALA A 120 4.53 9.51 6.48
N SER A 121 3.63 9.12 5.57
CA SER A 121 2.53 8.19 5.90
C SER A 121 3.05 6.82 6.30
N VAL A 122 4.07 6.29 5.60
CA VAL A 122 4.74 5.03 5.97
C VAL A 122 5.42 5.13 7.33
N LEU A 123 6.13 6.23 7.63
CA LEU A 123 6.77 6.43 8.94
C LEU A 123 5.73 6.47 10.06
N LYS A 124 4.60 7.16 9.84
CA LYS A 124 3.50 7.20 10.82
C LYS A 124 2.81 5.84 10.98
N ALA A 125 2.64 5.09 9.91
CA ALA A 125 2.17 3.71 9.99
C ALA A 125 3.15 2.82 10.77
N ALA A 126 4.47 3.01 10.58
CA ALA A 126 5.50 2.29 11.34
C ALA A 126 5.43 2.59 12.84
N GLU A 127 5.29 3.87 13.23
CA GLU A 127 5.08 4.26 14.64
C GLU A 127 3.83 3.61 15.24
N ALA A 128 2.74 3.50 14.46
CA ALA A 128 1.49 2.87 14.86
C ALA A 128 1.52 1.33 14.91
N GLY A 129 2.63 0.70 14.51
CA GLY A 129 2.82 -0.74 14.63
C GLY A 129 2.45 -1.55 13.38
N VAL A 130 2.49 -0.95 12.18
CA VAL A 130 2.33 -1.70 10.93
C VAL A 130 3.36 -2.83 10.83
N ASP A 131 2.96 -3.97 10.29
CA ASP A 131 3.83 -5.15 10.18
C ASP A 131 4.61 -5.17 8.86
N ILE A 132 3.99 -4.70 7.77
CA ILE A 132 4.56 -4.68 6.42
C ILE A 132 4.26 -3.32 5.78
N ALA A 133 5.20 -2.77 5.04
CA ALA A 133 5.00 -1.59 4.21
C ALA A 133 5.63 -1.76 2.83
N ASP A 134 4.90 -1.37 1.79
CA ASP A 134 5.41 -1.33 0.42
C ASP A 134 6.16 -0.03 0.16
N ALA A 135 7.34 -0.14 -0.45
CA ALA A 135 8.14 0.98 -0.92
C ALA A 135 8.91 0.58 -2.19
N ALA A 136 9.44 1.54 -2.91
CA ALA A 136 10.22 1.31 -4.12
C ALA A 136 11.66 1.80 -3.93
N LEU A 137 12.63 1.15 -4.58
CA LEU A 137 14.02 1.63 -4.62
C LEU A 137 14.03 3.10 -5.06
N SER A 138 14.95 3.90 -4.54
CA SER A 138 14.97 5.35 -4.75
C SER A 138 14.88 5.77 -6.21
N SER A 139 15.58 5.05 -7.11
CA SER A 139 15.55 5.30 -8.56
C SER A 139 14.20 5.02 -9.23
N MET A 140 13.33 4.24 -8.59
CA MET A 140 12.02 3.82 -9.11
C MET A 140 10.85 4.38 -8.28
N SER A 141 11.14 5.21 -7.27
CA SER A 141 10.15 5.75 -6.33
C SER A 141 9.55 7.08 -6.77
N GLY A 142 8.52 7.50 -6.05
CA GLY A 142 7.89 8.83 -6.22
C GLY A 142 6.77 8.87 -7.25
N SER A 143 6.06 9.98 -7.29
CA SER A 143 4.95 10.21 -8.21
C SER A 143 3.89 9.10 -8.15
N THR A 144 3.61 8.41 -9.25
CA THR A 144 2.64 7.30 -9.32
C THR A 144 3.18 5.96 -8.80
N SER A 145 4.47 5.89 -8.44
CA SER A 145 5.08 4.73 -7.76
C SER A 145 4.92 4.86 -6.24
N GLN A 146 5.58 3.97 -5.49
CA GLN A 146 5.60 3.99 -4.03
C GLN A 146 6.67 5.00 -3.51
N PRO A 147 6.61 5.36 -2.21
CA PRO A 147 7.64 6.19 -1.61
C PRO A 147 9.01 5.50 -1.56
N GLY A 148 10.07 6.29 -1.44
CA GLY A 148 11.45 5.83 -1.53
C GLY A 148 11.90 4.92 -0.38
N LEU A 149 12.19 3.65 -0.69
CA LEU A 149 12.61 2.63 0.27
C LEU A 149 13.89 3.04 1.01
N ASN A 150 14.93 3.49 0.28
CA ASN A 150 16.23 3.84 0.88
C ASN A 150 16.07 4.93 1.95
N SER A 151 15.22 5.94 1.68
CA SER A 151 14.94 7.03 2.62
C SER A 151 14.15 6.56 3.84
N ILE A 152 13.15 5.68 3.65
CA ILE A 152 12.37 5.11 4.75
C ILE A 152 13.26 4.26 5.65
N VAL A 153 14.07 3.37 5.07
CA VAL A 153 15.02 2.52 5.81
C VAL A 153 15.98 3.38 6.62
N ALA A 154 16.60 4.39 5.99
CA ALA A 154 17.49 5.31 6.68
C ALA A 154 16.81 6.07 7.83
N SER A 155 15.55 6.45 7.66
CA SER A 155 14.79 7.17 8.69
C SER A 155 14.44 6.28 9.90
N LEU A 156 14.33 4.97 9.70
CA LEU A 156 14.00 4.01 10.75
C LEU A 156 15.23 3.40 11.45
N GLU A 157 16.45 3.64 10.93
CA GLU A 157 17.68 3.16 11.53
C GLU A 157 17.79 3.58 13.01
N ASN A 158 18.24 2.65 13.85
CA ASN A 158 18.42 2.84 15.30
C ASN A 158 17.13 3.19 16.07
N THR A 159 15.96 3.06 15.46
CA THR A 159 14.67 3.14 16.13
C THR A 159 14.17 1.76 16.55
N SER A 160 13.06 1.70 17.29
CA SER A 160 12.37 0.44 17.61
C SER A 160 11.77 -0.24 16.36
N ARG A 161 11.72 0.45 15.23
CA ARG A 161 11.17 -0.01 13.94
C ARG A 161 12.26 -0.19 12.88
N ASP A 162 13.51 -0.28 13.28
CA ASP A 162 14.64 -0.52 12.40
C ASP A 162 14.45 -1.81 11.60
N THR A 163 14.47 -1.70 10.28
CA THR A 163 14.19 -2.80 9.34
C THR A 163 15.31 -3.82 9.24
N LYS A 164 16.54 -3.46 9.66
CA LYS A 164 17.78 -4.24 9.49
C LYS A 164 18.14 -4.54 8.03
N LEU A 165 17.56 -3.85 7.08
CA LEU A 165 17.97 -3.94 5.68
C LEU A 165 19.33 -3.27 5.49
N ASP A 166 20.19 -3.89 4.68
CA ASP A 166 21.52 -3.34 4.37
C ASP A 166 21.40 -2.18 3.37
N ARG A 167 21.67 -0.97 3.85
CA ARG A 167 21.57 0.26 3.04
C ARG A 167 22.50 0.24 1.83
N LYS A 168 23.72 -0.29 2.00
CA LYS A 168 24.67 -0.33 0.89
C LYS A 168 24.14 -1.15 -0.28
N SER A 169 23.59 -2.33 0.01
CA SER A 169 22.95 -3.16 -1.01
C SER A 169 21.74 -2.47 -1.65
N LEU A 170 20.92 -1.75 -0.88
CA LEU A 170 19.80 -1.00 -1.43
C LEU A 170 20.27 0.12 -2.37
N ASP A 171 21.35 0.82 -2.04
CA ASP A 171 21.91 1.87 -2.88
C ASP A 171 22.51 1.28 -4.17
N GLU A 172 23.23 0.16 -4.09
CA GLU A 172 23.75 -0.56 -5.26
C GLU A 172 22.62 -1.02 -6.20
N PHE A 173 21.52 -1.55 -5.66
CA PHE A 173 20.34 -1.89 -6.47
C PHE A 173 19.68 -0.66 -7.08
N SER A 174 19.60 0.44 -6.34
CA SER A 174 19.03 1.69 -6.83
C SER A 174 19.85 2.25 -8.00
N ASP A 175 21.17 2.23 -7.94
CA ASP A 175 22.07 2.66 -9.00
C ASP A 175 21.92 1.81 -10.26
N TYR A 176 21.80 0.47 -10.10
CA TYR A 176 21.51 -0.40 -11.22
C TYR A 176 20.20 -0.04 -11.91
N TRP A 177 19.12 0.08 -11.15
CA TRP A 177 17.80 0.39 -11.68
C TRP A 177 17.70 1.81 -12.24
N GLU A 178 18.46 2.77 -11.73
CA GLU A 178 18.58 4.10 -12.37
C GLU A 178 19.17 3.98 -13.78
N THR A 179 20.18 3.14 -13.94
CA THR A 179 20.76 2.88 -15.27
C THR A 179 19.74 2.28 -16.23
N VAL A 180 18.95 1.30 -15.77
CA VAL A 180 17.86 0.70 -16.55
C VAL A 180 16.78 1.73 -16.90
N ARG A 181 16.35 2.53 -15.91
CA ARG A 181 15.31 3.55 -16.10
C ARG A 181 15.67 4.56 -17.22
N LYS A 182 16.94 4.92 -17.37
CA LYS A 182 17.39 5.81 -18.45
C LYS A 182 17.03 5.33 -19.86
N PHE A 183 16.99 4.01 -20.09
CA PHE A 183 16.56 3.43 -21.37
C PHE A 183 15.07 3.61 -21.63
N TYR A 184 14.27 3.64 -20.57
CA TYR A 184 12.80 3.78 -20.65
C TYR A 184 12.33 5.21 -20.52
N PHE A 185 13.21 6.16 -20.21
CA PHE A 185 12.87 7.57 -20.03
C PHE A 185 12.06 8.18 -21.21
N PRO A 186 12.33 7.86 -22.48
CA PRO A 186 11.51 8.37 -23.58
C PRO A 186 10.05 7.89 -23.59
N PHE A 187 9.73 6.86 -22.80
CA PHE A 187 8.39 6.27 -22.67
C PHE A 187 7.75 6.61 -21.31
N ASP A 188 8.45 7.35 -20.45
CA ASP A 188 7.95 7.70 -19.11
C ASP A 188 7.03 8.91 -19.22
N THR A 189 5.73 8.69 -18.99
CA THR A 189 4.67 9.72 -18.99
C THR A 189 4.26 10.11 -17.57
N SER A 190 4.99 9.62 -16.56
CA SER A 190 4.71 9.93 -15.16
C SER A 190 4.84 11.43 -14.87
N PRO A 191 3.97 12.00 -14.02
CA PRO A 191 4.18 13.34 -13.51
C PRO A 191 5.57 13.49 -12.86
N PRO A 192 6.29 14.60 -13.08
CA PRO A 192 7.68 14.73 -12.59
C PRO A 192 7.78 14.83 -11.07
N HIS A 193 6.69 15.11 -10.39
CA HIS A 193 6.64 15.23 -8.92
C HIS A 193 5.23 14.95 -8.40
N GLY A 194 5.13 14.60 -7.10
CA GLY A 194 3.87 14.49 -6.40
C GLY A 194 3.22 15.87 -6.18
N THR A 195 1.89 15.91 -6.10
CA THR A 195 1.13 17.14 -5.92
C THR A 195 -0.04 16.95 -4.96
N ALA A 196 -0.28 17.95 -4.11
CA ALA A 196 -1.43 17.97 -3.21
C ALA A 196 -2.80 18.07 -3.94
N GLU A 197 -2.80 18.30 -5.26
CA GLU A 197 -4.02 18.28 -6.07
C GLU A 197 -4.72 16.93 -6.03
N VAL A 198 -3.98 15.83 -5.80
CA VAL A 198 -4.57 14.51 -5.62
C VAL A 198 -5.64 14.49 -4.52
N TYR A 199 -5.50 15.31 -3.49
CA TYR A 199 -6.52 15.43 -2.42
C TYR A 199 -7.81 16.13 -2.86
N LEU A 200 -7.83 16.77 -4.03
CA LEU A 200 -9.02 17.41 -4.61
C LEU A 200 -9.75 16.47 -5.56
N HIS A 201 -9.02 15.78 -6.44
CA HIS A 201 -9.63 14.91 -7.45
C HIS A 201 -9.71 13.43 -7.02
N GLU A 202 -8.95 13.02 -6.02
CA GLU A 202 -8.91 11.66 -5.43
C GLU A 202 -8.70 10.52 -6.45
N MET A 203 -8.05 10.82 -7.57
CA MET A 203 -7.90 9.90 -8.69
C MET A 203 -6.61 9.09 -8.57
N PRO A 204 -6.66 7.74 -8.72
CA PRO A 204 -5.47 6.90 -8.74
C PRO A 204 -4.48 7.31 -9.84
N GLY A 205 -3.18 7.24 -9.53
CA GLY A 205 -2.10 7.75 -10.39
C GLY A 205 -2.11 7.18 -11.81
N GLY A 206 -2.33 5.85 -11.97
CA GLY A 206 -2.41 5.22 -13.28
C GLY A 206 -3.61 5.68 -14.13
N GLN A 207 -4.75 5.97 -13.50
CA GLN A 207 -5.90 6.53 -14.20
C GLN A 207 -5.67 7.99 -14.58
N PHE A 208 -4.99 8.75 -13.72
CA PHE A 208 -4.66 10.15 -13.97
C PHE A 208 -3.69 10.31 -15.15
N THR A 209 -2.66 9.46 -15.25
CA THR A 209 -1.74 9.48 -16.40
C THR A 209 -2.47 9.14 -17.70
N ASN A 210 -3.30 8.09 -17.72
CA ASN A 210 -4.07 7.73 -18.90
C ASN A 210 -5.01 8.83 -19.38
N LEU A 211 -5.64 9.58 -18.46
CA LEU A 211 -6.50 10.71 -18.81
C LEU A 211 -5.75 11.91 -19.36
N LYS A 212 -4.48 12.11 -18.96
CA LYS A 212 -3.65 13.20 -19.49
C LYS A 212 -3.18 12.96 -20.92
N GLU A 213 -3.11 11.71 -21.35
CA GLU A 213 -2.69 11.33 -22.70
C GLU A 213 -3.84 11.32 -23.71
N GLN A 214 -5.09 11.37 -23.28
CA GLN A 214 -6.31 11.45 -24.10
C GLN A 214 -6.71 12.90 -24.39
#